data_9af61c38b878ed60e840852dc2672f94
#
_entry.id   9af61c38b878ed60e840852dc2672f94
#
_cell.length_a   1.000
_cell.length_b   1.000
_cell.length_c   1.000
_cell.angle_alpha   90.00
_cell.angle_beta   90.00
_cell.angle_gamma   90.00
#
_symmetry.space_group_name_H-M   'P 1'
#
loop_
_entity.id
_entity.type
_entity.pdbx_description
1 polymer ?
#
loop_
_entity_poly.entity_id
_entity_poly.type
_entity_poly.pdbx_seq_one_letter_code
_entity_poly.pdbx_strand_id
1 'polypeptide(L)'
;MKRVIAALFFGFSIAGAVAGERMSYGEAEYLNSCAVCHGVEGKGDGPLRDLLVKPPADLTSISKRNGGRFPYARVIAVIDGRYDVPGHGNRDMPVWGRQFLEDDQRLYGPAGGEIVTTERINELAGYIQSLQR
;
A
#
# COMPACT_ATOMS: atom_id res chain seq x y z
N MET A 1 11.26 25.68 -69.00
CA MET A 1 11.99 24.94 -67.93
C MET A 1 11.13 24.92 -66.68
N LYS A 2 10.40 23.79 -66.42
CA LYS A 2 9.52 23.65 -65.22
C LYS A 2 10.30 22.92 -64.14
N ARG A 3 10.59 23.59 -63.02
CA ARG A 3 11.23 22.99 -61.84
C ARG A 3 10.16 22.35 -60.97
N VAL A 4 10.20 21.01 -60.83
CA VAL A 4 9.37 20.25 -59.88
C VAL A 4 10.13 20.20 -58.55
N ILE A 5 9.56 20.79 -57.51
CA ILE A 5 10.07 20.71 -56.15
C ILE A 5 9.39 19.49 -55.48
N ALA A 6 10.13 18.43 -55.26
CA ALA A 6 9.66 17.31 -54.48
C ALA A 6 9.77 17.61 -52.97
N ALA A 7 8.63 17.72 -52.31
CA ALA A 7 8.58 17.86 -50.83
C ALA A 7 8.70 16.49 -50.19
N LEU A 8 9.82 16.25 -49.49
CA LEU A 8 10.03 15.07 -48.63
C LEU A 8 9.30 15.27 -47.30
N PHE A 9 8.19 14.57 -47.11
CA PHE A 9 7.54 14.45 -45.81
C PHE A 9 8.32 13.47 -44.95
N PHE A 10 9.03 14.01 -43.98
CA PHE A 10 9.71 13.23 -42.95
C PHE A 10 8.67 12.86 -41.87
N GLY A 11 8.15 11.63 -41.93
CA GLY A 11 7.22 11.11 -40.93
C GLY A 11 7.91 10.92 -39.58
N PHE A 12 7.62 11.75 -38.61
CA PHE A 12 8.09 11.63 -37.23
C PHE A 12 7.22 10.58 -36.52
N SER A 13 7.70 9.34 -36.42
CA SER A 13 7.07 8.30 -35.64
C SER A 13 7.34 8.53 -34.17
N ILE A 14 6.33 8.96 -33.41
CA ILE A 14 6.38 9.01 -31.94
C ILE A 14 6.22 7.58 -31.44
N ALA A 15 7.34 6.94 -31.07
CA ALA A 15 7.32 5.69 -30.31
C ALA A 15 6.78 6.03 -28.91
N GLY A 16 5.52 5.70 -28.63
CA GLY A 16 4.94 5.79 -27.30
C GLY A 16 5.70 4.86 -26.37
N ALA A 17 6.46 5.42 -25.44
CA ALA A 17 7.06 4.65 -24.34
C ALA A 17 5.90 4.14 -23.47
N VAL A 18 5.64 2.84 -23.48
CA VAL A 18 4.79 2.17 -22.50
C VAL A 18 5.57 2.16 -21.21
N ALA A 19 5.34 3.16 -20.34
CA ALA A 19 5.82 3.14 -18.97
C ALA A 19 5.07 1.99 -18.27
N GLY A 20 5.73 0.85 -18.09
CA GLY A 20 5.22 -0.21 -17.23
C GLY A 20 4.98 0.37 -15.84
N GLU A 21 3.76 0.23 -15.33
CA GLU A 21 3.37 0.68 -14.00
C GLU A 21 4.25 -0.05 -12.99
N ARG A 22 5.15 0.69 -12.33
CA ARG A 22 6.01 0.11 -11.30
C ARG A 22 5.19 -0.04 -10.04
N MET A 23 5.21 -1.25 -9.47
CA MET A 23 4.64 -1.52 -8.15
C MET A 23 5.18 -0.51 -7.14
N SER A 24 4.28 0.13 -6.38
CA SER A 24 4.69 1.06 -5.32
C SER A 24 5.30 0.30 -4.15
N TYR A 25 6.09 1.00 -3.32
CA TYR A 25 6.65 0.39 -2.11
C TYR A 25 5.54 -0.10 -1.16
N GLY A 26 4.50 0.71 -0.96
CA GLY A 26 3.34 0.33 -0.14
C GLY A 26 2.58 -0.88 -0.67
N GLU A 27 2.47 -1.01 -2.00
CA GLU A 27 1.87 -2.19 -2.63
C GLU A 27 2.72 -3.44 -2.41
N ALA A 28 4.04 -3.35 -2.63
CA ALA A 28 4.95 -4.46 -2.40
C ALA A 28 4.92 -4.93 -0.95
N GLU A 29 4.94 -3.99 0.00
CA GLU A 29 4.85 -4.30 1.43
C GLU A 29 3.48 -4.90 1.80
N TYR A 30 2.40 -4.40 1.21
CA TYR A 30 1.06 -4.95 1.40
C TYR A 30 0.96 -6.40 0.95
N LEU A 31 1.46 -6.70 -0.23
CA LEU A 31 1.45 -8.07 -0.77
C LEU A 31 2.27 -9.02 0.09
N ASN A 32 3.38 -8.55 0.63
CA ASN A 32 4.27 -9.35 1.47
C ASN A 32 3.71 -9.60 2.88
N SER A 33 3.10 -8.60 3.50
CA SER A 33 2.77 -8.63 4.94
C SER A 33 1.28 -8.73 5.24
N CYS A 34 0.40 -8.26 4.34
CA CYS A 34 -1.02 -8.07 4.62
C CYS A 34 -1.94 -8.97 3.79
N ALA A 35 -1.58 -9.22 2.53
CA ALA A 35 -2.44 -9.91 1.58
C ALA A 35 -2.77 -11.36 1.98
N VAL A 36 -1.91 -12.01 2.75
CA VAL A 36 -2.14 -13.38 3.24
C VAL A 36 -3.43 -13.50 4.08
N CYS A 37 -3.81 -12.42 4.78
CA CYS A 37 -5.05 -12.35 5.54
C CYS A 37 -6.11 -11.51 4.82
N HIS A 38 -5.73 -10.30 4.34
CA HIS A 38 -6.67 -9.33 3.78
C HIS A 38 -7.01 -9.54 2.30
N GLY A 39 -6.32 -10.47 1.62
CA GLY A 39 -6.48 -10.69 0.18
C GLY A 39 -5.69 -9.67 -0.67
N VAL A 40 -5.36 -10.05 -1.89
CA VAL A 40 -4.58 -9.21 -2.82
C VAL A 40 -5.29 -7.88 -3.11
N GLU A 41 -6.63 -7.92 -3.20
CA GLU A 41 -7.45 -6.73 -3.45
C GLU A 41 -7.96 -6.05 -2.17
N GLY A 42 -7.55 -6.52 -0.99
CA GLY A 42 -7.95 -5.93 0.29
C GLY A 42 -9.36 -6.27 0.76
N LYS A 43 -10.01 -7.29 0.20
CA LYS A 43 -11.41 -7.65 0.47
C LYS A 43 -11.63 -8.50 1.72
N GLY A 44 -10.58 -8.84 2.46
CA GLY A 44 -10.63 -9.73 3.61
C GLY A 44 -10.78 -11.21 3.24
N ASP A 45 -10.42 -11.56 2.01
CA ASP A 45 -10.55 -12.89 1.40
C ASP A 45 -9.20 -13.60 1.20
N GLY A 46 -8.20 -13.23 1.98
CA GLY A 46 -6.87 -13.85 1.91
C GLY A 46 -6.89 -15.34 2.31
N PRO A 47 -5.86 -16.11 1.88
CA PRO A 47 -5.81 -17.55 2.09
C PRO A 47 -5.85 -18.01 3.57
N LEU A 48 -5.46 -17.16 4.51
CA LEU A 48 -5.56 -17.49 5.94
C LEU A 48 -6.93 -17.15 6.56
N ARG A 49 -7.87 -16.55 5.81
CA ARG A 49 -9.17 -16.12 6.32
C ARG A 49 -9.90 -17.21 7.13
N ASP A 50 -9.96 -18.42 6.58
CA ASP A 50 -10.75 -19.52 7.18
C ASP A 50 -10.06 -20.16 8.38
N LEU A 51 -8.80 -19.83 8.64
CA LEU A 51 -8.04 -20.27 9.81
C LEU A 51 -8.13 -19.29 10.98
N LEU A 52 -8.69 -18.10 10.76
CA LEU A 52 -8.79 -17.04 11.76
C LEU A 52 -10.15 -17.09 12.46
N VAL A 53 -10.11 -16.96 13.79
CA VAL A 53 -11.34 -16.91 14.63
C VAL A 53 -12.20 -15.71 14.23
N LYS A 54 -11.55 -14.58 13.89
CA LYS A 54 -12.21 -13.37 13.42
C LYS A 54 -11.80 -13.09 11.98
N PRO A 55 -12.74 -13.02 11.05
CA PRO A 55 -12.43 -12.75 9.66
C PRO A 55 -11.72 -11.41 9.50
N PRO A 56 -10.69 -11.33 8.62
CA PRO A 56 -10.03 -10.06 8.30
C PRO A 56 -11.03 -9.05 7.73
N ALA A 57 -10.84 -7.78 8.09
CA ALA A 57 -11.70 -6.72 7.59
C ALA A 57 -11.51 -6.51 6.08
N ASP A 58 -12.61 -6.17 5.38
CA ASP A 58 -12.56 -5.59 4.05
C ASP A 58 -11.97 -4.17 4.14
N LEU A 59 -10.74 -4.01 3.66
CA LEU A 59 -10.01 -2.74 3.68
C LEU A 59 -10.50 -1.77 2.62
N THR A 60 -11.17 -2.23 1.55
CA THR A 60 -11.64 -1.37 0.44
C THR A 60 -12.79 -0.46 0.84
N SER A 61 -13.47 -0.73 1.94
CA SER A 61 -14.66 -0.03 2.41
C SER A 61 -14.43 0.83 3.67
N ILE A 62 -13.17 1.09 4.06
CA ILE A 62 -12.85 1.89 5.25
C ILE A 62 -13.43 3.30 5.14
N SER A 63 -13.22 3.98 4.01
CA SER A 63 -13.74 5.33 3.77
C SER A 63 -15.27 5.34 3.85
N LYS A 64 -15.93 4.39 3.22
CA LYS A 64 -17.40 4.27 3.24
C LYS A 64 -17.94 4.12 4.67
N ARG A 65 -17.30 3.26 5.48
CA ARG A 65 -17.67 3.08 6.90
C ARG A 65 -17.38 4.29 7.77
N ASN A 66 -16.53 5.21 7.28
CA ASN A 66 -16.13 6.43 7.99
C ASN A 66 -16.71 7.71 7.33
N GLY A 67 -17.93 7.66 6.87
CA GLY A 67 -18.64 8.83 6.31
C GLY A 67 -18.02 9.38 5.03
N GLY A 68 -17.40 8.54 4.20
CA GLY A 68 -16.79 8.92 2.93
C GLY A 68 -15.35 9.46 3.06
N ARG A 69 -14.78 9.47 4.27
CA ARG A 69 -13.43 10.00 4.52
C ARG A 69 -12.50 8.88 4.99
N PHE A 70 -11.34 8.77 4.36
CA PHE A 70 -10.32 7.81 4.80
C PHE A 70 -9.67 8.29 6.10
N PRO A 71 -9.77 7.50 7.19
CA PRO A 71 -9.26 7.91 8.51
C PRO A 71 -7.76 7.58 8.63
N TYR A 72 -6.92 8.30 7.89
CA TYR A 72 -5.50 8.00 7.68
C TYR A 72 -4.73 7.75 8.98
N ALA A 73 -4.83 8.68 9.93
CA ALA A 73 -4.14 8.55 11.22
C ALA A 73 -4.57 7.31 12.02
N ARG A 74 -5.86 6.93 11.94
CA ARG A 74 -6.37 5.72 12.58
C ARG A 74 -5.82 4.46 11.89
N VAL A 75 -5.75 4.46 10.56
CA VAL A 75 -5.19 3.33 9.81
C VAL A 75 -3.72 3.13 10.16
N ILE A 76 -2.92 4.20 10.19
CA ILE A 76 -1.53 4.15 10.66
C ILE A 76 -1.44 3.54 12.06
N ALA A 77 -2.23 4.04 13.02
CA ALA A 77 -2.20 3.55 14.40
C ALA A 77 -2.57 2.06 14.52
N VAL A 78 -3.51 1.58 13.67
CA VAL A 78 -3.90 0.17 13.61
C VAL A 78 -2.80 -0.71 13.04
N ILE A 79 -2.14 -0.29 11.97
CA ILE A 79 -1.00 -1.02 11.37
C ILE A 79 0.16 -1.05 12.34
N ASP A 80 0.52 0.10 12.91
CA ASP A 80 1.59 0.21 13.89
C ASP A 80 1.35 -0.73 15.09
N GLY A 81 0.18 -0.65 15.70
CA GLY A 81 -0.23 -1.53 16.81
C GLY A 81 0.64 -1.41 18.07
N ARG A 82 1.69 -0.61 18.08
CA ARG A 82 2.55 -0.39 19.27
C ARG A 82 1.80 0.36 20.38
N TYR A 83 0.76 1.09 20.00
CA TYR A 83 -0.10 1.86 20.90
C TYR A 83 -1.53 1.33 20.88
N ASP A 84 -2.26 1.48 21.98
CA ASP A 84 -3.67 1.09 22.03
C ASP A 84 -4.52 2.08 21.22
N VAL A 85 -5.37 1.53 20.33
CA VAL A 85 -6.33 2.33 19.56
C VAL A 85 -7.70 2.18 20.23
N PRO A 86 -8.24 3.20 20.87
CA PRO A 86 -9.53 3.14 21.53
C PRO A 86 -10.65 2.67 20.59
N GLY A 87 -11.45 1.71 21.05
CA GLY A 87 -12.58 1.16 20.28
C GLY A 87 -12.18 0.21 19.15
N HIS A 88 -10.92 -0.24 19.08
CA HIS A 88 -10.49 -1.22 18.08
C HIS A 88 -10.59 -2.68 18.52
N GLY A 89 -10.96 -2.95 19.79
CA GLY A 89 -11.05 -4.30 20.33
C GLY A 89 -9.68 -4.95 20.61
N ASN A 90 -9.66 -6.29 20.71
CA ASN A 90 -8.44 -7.05 20.91
C ASN A 90 -7.52 -6.97 19.69
N ARG A 91 -6.22 -7.19 19.90
CA ARG A 91 -5.20 -7.24 18.85
C ARG A 91 -5.31 -8.54 18.07
N ASP A 92 -6.29 -8.62 17.19
CA ASP A 92 -6.48 -9.80 16.31
C ASP A 92 -5.51 -9.76 15.11
N MET A 93 -4.87 -8.64 14.86
CA MET A 93 -3.86 -8.41 13.84
C MET A 93 -2.46 -8.31 14.48
N PRO A 94 -1.40 -8.79 13.82
CA PRO A 94 -0.03 -8.62 14.31
C PRO A 94 0.34 -7.16 14.58
N VAL A 95 1.26 -6.92 15.52
CA VAL A 95 1.81 -5.59 15.83
C VAL A 95 2.92 -5.30 14.82
N TRP A 96 2.53 -4.86 13.63
CA TRP A 96 3.45 -4.65 12.50
C TRP A 96 4.53 -3.62 12.80
N GLY A 97 4.19 -2.54 13.52
CA GLY A 97 5.16 -1.52 13.91
C GLY A 97 6.34 -2.09 14.72
N ARG A 98 6.12 -3.11 15.56
CA ARG A 98 7.20 -3.78 16.28
C ARG A 98 8.04 -4.64 15.35
N GLN A 99 7.40 -5.44 14.49
CA GLN A 99 8.11 -6.33 13.57
C GLN A 99 8.98 -5.53 12.60
N PHE A 100 8.42 -4.49 12.01
CA PHE A 100 9.17 -3.61 11.11
C PHE A 100 10.33 -2.93 11.83
N LEU A 101 10.10 -2.43 13.05
CA LEU A 101 11.12 -1.74 13.83
C LEU A 101 12.31 -2.66 14.15
N GLU A 102 12.06 -3.91 14.53
CA GLU A 102 13.13 -4.88 14.80
C GLU A 102 13.97 -5.16 13.56
N ASP A 103 13.34 -5.27 12.38
CA ASP A 103 14.03 -5.48 11.12
C ASP A 103 14.81 -4.22 10.68
N ASP A 104 14.17 -3.07 10.74
CA ASP A 104 14.74 -1.81 10.27
C ASP A 104 15.88 -1.34 11.18
N GLN A 105 15.79 -1.55 12.50
CA GLN A 105 16.86 -1.22 13.43
C GLN A 105 18.13 -2.08 13.22
N ARG A 106 17.96 -3.32 12.80
CA ARG A 106 19.12 -4.17 12.45
C ARG A 106 19.89 -3.62 11.25
N LEU A 107 19.20 -2.98 10.30
CA LEU A 107 19.80 -2.47 9.06
C LEU A 107 20.28 -1.02 9.20
N TYR A 108 19.54 -0.19 9.90
CA TYR A 108 19.74 1.28 9.90
C TYR A 108 20.09 1.84 11.29
N GLY A 109 20.27 0.97 12.31
CA GLY A 109 20.46 1.38 13.71
C GLY A 109 19.18 1.94 14.36
N PRO A 110 19.22 2.24 15.68
CA PRO A 110 18.00 2.60 16.42
C PRO A 110 17.26 3.82 15.86
N ALA A 111 17.95 4.90 15.58
CA ALA A 111 17.31 6.13 15.06
C ALA A 111 16.85 6.00 13.60
N GLY A 112 17.68 5.37 12.76
CA GLY A 112 17.34 5.13 11.35
C GLY A 112 16.17 4.15 11.21
N GLY A 113 16.12 3.12 12.04
CA GLY A 113 15.04 2.14 12.06
C GLY A 113 13.68 2.76 12.37
N GLU A 114 13.57 3.68 13.33
CA GLU A 114 12.32 4.39 13.61
C GLU A 114 11.82 5.21 12.41
N ILE A 115 12.73 5.88 11.71
CA ILE A 115 12.37 6.66 10.52
C ILE A 115 11.85 5.74 9.43
N VAL A 116 12.58 4.68 9.10
CA VAL A 116 12.21 3.74 8.02
C VAL A 116 10.91 3.03 8.35
N THR A 117 10.73 2.56 9.60
CA THR A 117 9.46 1.93 10.03
C THR A 117 8.27 2.87 9.88
N THR A 118 8.44 4.15 10.25
CA THR A 118 7.39 5.15 10.08
C THR A 118 7.02 5.32 8.60
N GLU A 119 8.00 5.40 7.72
CA GLU A 119 7.76 5.50 6.27
C GLU A 119 7.08 4.24 5.71
N ARG A 120 7.50 3.03 6.12
CA ARG A 120 6.84 1.77 5.71
C ARG A 120 5.36 1.77 6.05
N ILE A 121 5.00 2.19 7.27
CA ILE A 121 3.61 2.26 7.73
C ILE A 121 2.82 3.32 6.95
N ASN A 122 3.44 4.47 6.65
CA ASN A 122 2.83 5.53 5.84
C ASN A 122 2.55 5.05 4.41
N GLU A 123 3.51 4.39 3.77
CA GLU A 123 3.36 3.83 2.43
C GLU A 123 2.26 2.76 2.37
N LEU A 124 2.19 1.87 3.36
CA LEU A 124 1.11 0.91 3.51
C LEU A 124 -0.26 1.59 3.64
N ALA A 125 -0.37 2.62 4.50
CA ALA A 125 -1.62 3.36 4.67
C ALA A 125 -2.02 4.09 3.37
N GLY A 126 -1.06 4.64 2.63
CA GLY A 126 -1.27 5.24 1.31
C GLY A 126 -1.79 4.23 0.28
N TYR A 127 -1.20 3.05 0.23
CA TYR A 127 -1.68 1.99 -0.64
C TYR A 127 -3.10 1.54 -0.27
N ILE A 128 -3.39 1.31 1.02
CA ILE A 128 -4.75 0.97 1.47
C ILE A 128 -5.75 2.09 1.13
N GLN A 129 -5.32 3.35 1.19
CA GLN A 129 -6.15 4.48 0.76
C GLN A 129 -6.47 4.39 -0.74
N SER A 130 -5.54 3.97 -1.58
CA SER A 130 -5.77 3.80 -3.03
C SER A 130 -6.77 2.69 -3.37
N LEU A 131 -6.95 1.70 -2.47
CA LEU A 131 -7.91 0.61 -2.63
C LEU A 131 -9.38 1.01 -2.35
N GLN A 132 -9.66 2.22 -1.85
CA GLN A 132 -11.02 2.62 -1.41
C GLN A 132 -12.01 2.69 -2.57
N ARG A 133 -13.26 2.23 -2.32
CA ARG A 133 -14.37 2.15 -3.30
C ARG A 133 -15.64 2.81 -2.78
#